data_054f3ca237f47c7066bc97c931bc44cc
#
_entry.id   054f3ca237f47c7066bc97c931bc44cc
#
_cell.length_a   1.000
_cell.length_b   1.000
_cell.length_c   1.000
_cell.angle_alpha   90.00
_cell.angle_beta   90.00
_cell.angle_gamma   90.00
#
_symmetry.space_group_name_H-M   'P 1'
#
loop_
_entity.id
_entity.type
_entity.pdbx_description
1 polymer ?
#
loop_
_entity_poly.entity_id
_entity_poly.type
_entity_poly.pdbx_seq_one_letter_code
_entity_poly.pdbx_strand_id
1 'polypeptide(L)'
;MIENVETSSIDLRYENYRLKNPKLEGSLLNSISKNGIRDPLFGTSSDNCNILLDGFKRFRCAKKLSIKILPFDIIAEDQALGIIKLIRMSGNKKMNILEQARLIDELVNIFNMSFSEIAFKLEKSKSWVAMRAGVIDQMSEFVREQIFNGNFPAYSFLYTLRSFIRMNGIKNVDINDFVKIVAGKGLSIRDIDLLAKSHFRGDVNLSEKLKSGDIHWHLNNLKEEKKQTDDNCNTSEKKMLKNLEICSGYINRVIYSGKDARIKSNDFFSQAGILAEGTIKRLDRFKLILEGFCDR
;
A
#
# COMPACT_ATOMS: atom_id res chain seq x y z
N MET A 1 -13.91 -28.20 11.36
CA MET A 1 -14.36 -29.53 10.85
C MET A 1 -14.32 -29.46 9.34
N ILE A 2 -13.66 -30.42 8.69
CA ILE A 2 -13.54 -30.41 7.22
C ILE A 2 -14.75 -31.14 6.63
N GLU A 3 -15.45 -30.46 5.75
CA GLU A 3 -16.64 -30.95 5.05
C GLU A 3 -16.44 -30.86 3.55
N ASN A 4 -17.19 -31.65 2.80
CA ASN A 4 -17.22 -31.56 1.34
C ASN A 4 -18.41 -30.68 0.93
N VAL A 5 -18.11 -29.53 0.30
CA VAL A 5 -19.09 -28.49 -0.03
C VAL A 5 -19.18 -28.33 -1.55
N GLU A 6 -20.38 -28.13 -2.07
CA GLU A 6 -20.56 -27.81 -3.49
C GLU A 6 -20.00 -26.43 -3.83
N THR A 7 -19.29 -26.36 -4.96
CA THR A 7 -18.71 -25.09 -5.46
C THR A 7 -19.77 -24.01 -5.67
N SER A 8 -21.00 -24.41 -6.02
CA SER A 8 -22.14 -23.53 -6.26
C SER A 8 -22.72 -22.88 -5.00
N SER A 9 -22.53 -23.51 -3.82
CA SER A 9 -23.08 -23.04 -2.54
C SER A 9 -22.15 -22.12 -1.75
N ILE A 10 -20.97 -21.82 -2.29
CA ILE A 10 -19.96 -21.01 -1.60
C ILE A 10 -20.15 -19.53 -1.92
N ASP A 11 -20.37 -18.73 -0.87
CA ASP A 11 -20.43 -17.26 -0.94
C ASP A 11 -19.01 -16.65 -0.98
N LEU A 12 -18.78 -15.77 -1.94
CA LEU A 12 -17.49 -15.16 -2.24
C LEU A 12 -17.42 -13.69 -1.83
N ARG A 13 -18.26 -13.20 -0.92
CA ARG A 13 -18.33 -11.76 -0.55
C ARG A 13 -16.97 -11.16 -0.14
N TYR A 14 -16.05 -11.96 0.39
CA TYR A 14 -14.70 -11.53 0.78
C TYR A 14 -13.65 -11.71 -0.32
N GLU A 15 -14.01 -12.10 -1.55
CA GLU A 15 -13.04 -12.29 -2.64
C GLU A 15 -12.28 -11.01 -2.97
N ASN A 16 -12.97 -9.86 -2.97
CA ASN A 16 -12.38 -8.56 -3.26
C ASN A 16 -11.51 -8.00 -2.12
N TYR A 17 -11.40 -8.72 -0.99
CA TYR A 17 -10.52 -8.38 0.13
C TYR A 17 -9.15 -9.05 -0.01
N ARG A 18 -8.99 -9.89 -1.03
CA ARG A 18 -7.76 -10.66 -1.28
C ARG A 18 -7.07 -10.18 -2.55
N LEU A 19 -5.75 -10.02 -2.46
CA LEU A 19 -4.94 -9.59 -3.60
C LEU A 19 -4.91 -10.65 -4.69
N LYS A 20 -5.23 -10.27 -5.92
CA LYS A 20 -5.12 -11.15 -7.09
C LYS A 20 -3.68 -11.22 -7.57
N ASN A 21 -3.22 -12.42 -7.91
CA ASN A 21 -1.92 -12.66 -8.49
C ASN A 21 -2.02 -13.74 -9.60
N PRO A 22 -2.19 -13.32 -10.87
CA PRO A 22 -2.39 -14.24 -11.99
C PRO A 22 -1.27 -15.26 -12.19
N LYS A 23 -0.01 -14.85 -11.95
CA LYS A 23 1.15 -15.75 -12.11
C LYS A 23 1.11 -16.92 -11.11
N LEU A 24 0.81 -16.63 -9.85
CA LEU A 24 0.67 -17.68 -8.82
C LEU A 24 -0.56 -18.55 -9.07
N GLU A 25 -1.63 -18.01 -9.64
CA GLU A 25 -2.83 -18.79 -9.98
C GLU A 25 -2.56 -19.77 -11.12
N GLY A 26 -1.75 -19.39 -12.12
CA GLY A 26 -1.34 -20.29 -13.20
C GLY A 26 -0.57 -21.51 -12.69
N SER A 27 0.41 -21.29 -11.80
CA SER A 27 1.18 -22.39 -11.18
C SER A 27 0.29 -23.29 -10.31
N LEU A 28 -0.64 -22.68 -9.58
CA LEU A 28 -1.59 -23.40 -8.73
C LEU A 28 -2.60 -24.22 -9.55
N LEU A 29 -3.07 -23.68 -10.68
CA LEU A 29 -3.96 -24.41 -11.62
C LEU A 29 -3.32 -25.71 -12.12
N ASN A 30 -2.04 -25.63 -12.54
CA ASN A 30 -1.30 -26.81 -12.99
C ASN A 30 -1.11 -27.84 -11.85
N SER A 31 -0.89 -27.37 -10.63
CA SER A 31 -0.77 -28.27 -9.47
C SER A 31 -2.09 -28.96 -9.15
N ILE A 32 -3.20 -28.21 -9.12
CA ILE A 32 -4.54 -28.76 -8.81
C ILE A 32 -5.01 -29.72 -9.91
N SER A 33 -4.73 -29.43 -11.17
CA SER A 33 -5.06 -30.33 -12.28
C SER A 33 -4.39 -31.71 -12.16
N LYS A 34 -3.18 -31.75 -11.59
CA LYS A 34 -2.42 -33.02 -11.43
C LYS A 34 -2.74 -33.76 -10.12
N ASN A 35 -2.93 -33.03 -9.04
CA ASN A 35 -2.93 -33.59 -7.70
C ASN A 35 -4.25 -33.37 -6.92
N GLY A 36 -5.22 -32.68 -7.51
CA GLY A 36 -6.41 -32.24 -6.79
C GLY A 36 -6.11 -31.12 -5.77
N ILE A 37 -7.13 -30.76 -5.01
CA ILE A 37 -7.00 -29.79 -3.91
C ILE A 37 -6.59 -30.54 -2.64
N ARG A 38 -5.38 -30.31 -2.17
CA ARG A 38 -4.83 -30.98 -0.96
C ARG A 38 -5.20 -30.26 0.33
N ASP A 39 -5.10 -28.92 0.33
CA ASP A 39 -5.42 -28.11 1.49
C ASP A 39 -6.88 -27.63 1.39
N PRO A 40 -7.69 -27.74 2.46
CA PRO A 40 -9.08 -27.29 2.43
C PRO A 40 -9.17 -25.77 2.24
N LEU A 41 -10.30 -25.30 1.75
CA LEU A 41 -10.69 -23.91 1.81
C LEU A 41 -11.10 -23.56 3.24
N PHE A 42 -10.92 -22.31 3.67
CA PHE A 42 -11.28 -21.89 5.02
C PHE A 42 -12.44 -20.90 4.98
N GLY A 43 -13.43 -21.09 5.83
CA GLY A 43 -14.57 -20.20 5.92
C GLY A 43 -15.41 -20.40 7.17
N THR A 44 -16.60 -19.81 7.13
CA THR A 44 -17.62 -19.92 8.17
C THR A 44 -18.91 -20.45 7.55
N SER A 45 -19.73 -21.09 8.36
CA SER A 45 -21.07 -21.49 7.95
C SER A 45 -22.08 -20.70 8.79
N SER A 46 -22.93 -19.90 8.13
CA SER A 46 -23.98 -19.12 8.76
C SER A 46 -25.24 -19.21 7.90
N ASP A 47 -26.40 -19.45 8.51
CA ASP A 47 -27.70 -19.50 7.85
C ASP A 47 -27.74 -20.42 6.60
N ASN A 48 -27.15 -21.62 6.69
CA ASN A 48 -27.00 -22.58 5.59
C ASN A 48 -26.16 -22.06 4.41
N CYS A 49 -25.36 -21.01 4.61
CA CYS A 49 -24.47 -20.46 3.59
C CYS A 49 -23.01 -20.63 4.01
N ASN A 50 -22.19 -21.20 3.14
CA ASN A 50 -20.76 -21.35 3.36
C ASN A 50 -20.02 -20.14 2.82
N ILE A 51 -19.54 -19.28 3.72
CA ILE A 51 -18.85 -18.02 3.37
C ILE A 51 -17.35 -18.26 3.34
N LEU A 52 -16.74 -18.10 2.16
CA LEU A 52 -15.30 -18.29 1.98
C LEU A 52 -14.51 -17.11 2.58
N LEU A 53 -13.53 -17.42 3.42
CA LEU A 53 -12.60 -16.44 4.01
C LEU A 53 -11.17 -16.58 3.46
N ASP A 54 -10.72 -17.81 3.16
CA ASP A 54 -9.42 -18.06 2.51
C ASP A 54 -9.48 -19.24 1.54
N GLY A 55 -8.59 -19.19 0.54
CA GLY A 55 -8.56 -20.20 -0.51
C GLY A 55 -9.17 -19.76 -1.84
N PHE A 56 -9.46 -18.47 -2.05
CA PHE A 56 -10.05 -17.94 -3.28
C PHE A 56 -9.29 -18.31 -4.55
N LYS A 57 -7.95 -18.41 -4.51
CA LYS A 57 -7.16 -18.90 -5.65
C LYS A 57 -7.46 -20.35 -5.97
N ARG A 58 -7.56 -21.20 -4.93
CA ARG A 58 -7.95 -22.61 -5.07
C ARG A 58 -9.37 -22.73 -5.62
N PHE A 59 -10.29 -21.92 -5.10
CA PHE A 59 -11.67 -21.87 -5.58
C PHE A 59 -11.74 -21.48 -7.07
N ARG A 60 -11.04 -20.42 -7.50
CA ARG A 60 -11.02 -20.01 -8.91
C ARG A 60 -10.40 -21.08 -9.82
N CYS A 61 -9.34 -21.75 -9.37
CA CYS A 61 -8.75 -22.88 -10.09
C CYS A 61 -9.72 -24.06 -10.18
N ALA A 62 -10.41 -24.40 -9.10
CA ALA A 62 -11.42 -25.45 -9.07
C ALA A 62 -12.56 -25.17 -10.06
N LYS A 63 -13.05 -23.91 -10.07
CA LYS A 63 -14.09 -23.48 -11.03
C LYS A 63 -13.64 -23.63 -12.48
N LYS A 64 -12.38 -23.25 -12.79
CA LYS A 64 -11.80 -23.43 -14.14
C LYS A 64 -11.67 -24.90 -14.54
N LEU A 65 -11.43 -25.78 -13.57
CA LEU A 65 -11.31 -27.23 -13.78
C LEU A 65 -12.64 -27.97 -13.65
N SER A 66 -13.76 -27.26 -13.48
CA SER A 66 -15.11 -27.82 -13.31
C SER A 66 -15.23 -28.80 -12.13
N ILE A 67 -14.45 -28.58 -11.06
CA ILE A 67 -14.52 -29.37 -9.83
C ILE A 67 -15.76 -28.93 -9.06
N LYS A 68 -16.68 -29.84 -8.84
CA LYS A 68 -18.00 -29.56 -8.22
C LYS A 68 -17.98 -29.59 -6.70
N ILE A 69 -17.10 -30.37 -6.09
CA ILE A 69 -17.03 -30.59 -4.64
C ILE A 69 -15.65 -30.19 -4.14
N LEU A 70 -15.60 -29.41 -3.06
CA LEU A 70 -14.37 -28.86 -2.49
C LEU A 70 -14.26 -29.18 -1.01
N PRO A 71 -13.06 -29.55 -0.51
CA PRO A 71 -12.83 -29.66 0.92
C PRO A 71 -12.87 -28.26 1.54
N PHE A 72 -13.74 -28.07 2.52
CA PHE A 72 -14.01 -26.80 3.18
C PHE A 72 -13.89 -27.00 4.70
N ASP A 73 -13.07 -26.18 5.36
CA ASP A 73 -12.89 -26.21 6.81
C ASP A 73 -13.60 -25.01 7.45
N ILE A 74 -14.62 -25.31 8.24
CA ILE A 74 -15.39 -24.33 9.01
C ILE A 74 -14.55 -23.95 10.23
N ILE A 75 -13.92 -22.76 10.17
CA ILE A 75 -13.01 -22.30 11.23
C ILE A 75 -13.72 -21.56 12.37
N ALA A 76 -14.95 -21.10 12.17
CA ALA A 76 -15.76 -20.43 13.19
C ALA A 76 -17.25 -20.49 12.86
N GLU A 77 -18.08 -20.27 13.88
CA GLU A 77 -19.55 -20.28 13.77
C GLU A 77 -20.09 -18.97 13.15
N ASP A 78 -19.40 -17.86 13.36
CA ASP A 78 -19.78 -16.57 12.80
C ASP A 78 -18.65 -15.92 11.99
N GLN A 79 -19.01 -14.91 11.18
CA GLN A 79 -18.08 -14.26 10.27
C GLN A 79 -17.00 -13.45 10.99
N ALA A 80 -17.36 -12.71 12.05
CA ALA A 80 -16.41 -11.85 12.78
C ALA A 80 -15.34 -12.71 13.47
N LEU A 81 -15.74 -13.79 14.14
CA LEU A 81 -14.81 -14.75 14.73
C LEU A 81 -13.98 -15.47 13.65
N GLY A 82 -14.58 -15.80 12.51
CA GLY A 82 -13.88 -16.38 11.36
C GLY A 82 -12.78 -15.47 10.84
N ILE A 83 -13.06 -14.18 10.65
CA ILE A 83 -12.07 -13.17 10.24
C ILE A 83 -10.94 -13.06 11.27
N ILE A 84 -11.27 -13.01 12.57
CA ILE A 84 -10.28 -12.96 13.64
C ILE A 84 -9.38 -14.19 13.63
N LYS A 85 -9.97 -15.39 13.57
CA LYS A 85 -9.20 -16.64 13.48
C LYS A 85 -8.32 -16.68 12.24
N LEU A 86 -8.84 -16.25 11.08
CA LEU A 86 -8.07 -16.19 9.84
C LEU A 86 -6.84 -15.28 9.98
N ILE A 87 -7.00 -14.07 10.53
CA ILE A 87 -5.88 -13.13 10.74
C ILE A 87 -4.84 -13.74 11.70
N ARG A 88 -5.26 -14.40 12.78
CA ARG A 88 -4.36 -15.09 13.73
C ARG A 88 -3.59 -16.24 13.07
N MET A 89 -4.28 -17.12 12.34
CA MET A 89 -3.68 -18.27 11.65
C MET A 89 -2.70 -17.84 10.54
N SER A 90 -3.00 -16.75 9.86
CA SER A 90 -2.21 -16.30 8.71
C SER A 90 -0.82 -15.78 9.10
N GLY A 91 -0.65 -15.27 10.31
CA GLY A 91 0.60 -14.65 10.75
C GLY A 91 1.09 -13.54 9.80
N ASN A 92 2.28 -13.02 10.03
CA ASN A 92 2.82 -11.91 9.22
C ASN A 92 3.30 -12.33 7.81
N LYS A 93 3.45 -13.64 7.54
CA LYS A 93 4.04 -14.14 6.28
C LYS A 93 3.04 -14.53 5.21
N LYS A 94 1.78 -14.82 5.58
CA LYS A 94 0.78 -15.37 4.64
C LYS A 94 -0.24 -14.35 4.14
N MET A 95 -0.48 -13.28 4.91
CA MET A 95 -1.47 -12.25 4.57
C MET A 95 -0.82 -10.88 4.46
N ASN A 96 -1.06 -10.18 3.35
CA ASN A 96 -0.56 -8.83 3.13
C ASN A 96 -1.17 -7.84 4.13
N ILE A 97 -0.44 -6.76 4.46
CA ILE A 97 -0.93 -5.69 5.34
C ILE A 97 -2.25 -5.09 4.84
N LEU A 98 -2.43 -4.96 3.53
CA LEU A 98 -3.66 -4.41 2.95
C LEU A 98 -4.84 -5.37 3.08
N GLU A 99 -4.61 -6.67 2.95
CA GLU A 99 -5.66 -7.68 3.19
C GLU A 99 -6.06 -7.69 4.66
N GLN A 100 -5.08 -7.61 5.59
CA GLN A 100 -5.36 -7.46 7.03
C GLN A 100 -6.14 -6.17 7.31
N ALA A 101 -5.73 -5.05 6.69
CA ALA A 101 -6.38 -3.76 6.85
C ALA A 101 -7.85 -3.81 6.39
N ARG A 102 -8.13 -4.45 5.25
CA ARG A 102 -9.49 -4.59 4.71
C ARG A 102 -10.38 -5.45 5.62
N LEU A 103 -9.84 -6.54 6.16
CA LEU A 103 -10.57 -7.38 7.10
C LEU A 103 -10.80 -6.70 8.46
N ILE A 104 -9.84 -5.88 8.93
CA ILE A 104 -10.01 -5.07 10.14
C ILE A 104 -11.05 -3.96 9.90
N ASP A 105 -11.05 -3.32 8.75
CA ASP A 105 -12.05 -2.35 8.35
C ASP A 105 -13.48 -2.96 8.40
N GLU A 106 -13.64 -4.19 7.91
CA GLU A 106 -14.88 -4.96 8.00
C GLU A 106 -15.32 -5.21 9.46
N LEU A 107 -14.38 -5.61 10.33
CA LEU A 107 -14.68 -5.82 11.75
C LEU A 107 -15.15 -4.52 12.44
N VAL A 108 -14.60 -3.39 12.06
CA VAL A 108 -14.97 -2.09 12.64
C VAL A 108 -16.29 -1.59 12.08
N ASN A 109 -16.44 -1.54 10.76
CA ASN A 109 -17.54 -0.82 10.11
C ASN A 109 -18.80 -1.67 9.92
N ILE A 110 -18.66 -3.00 9.75
CA ILE A 110 -19.79 -3.91 9.55
C ILE A 110 -20.16 -4.62 10.85
N PHE A 111 -19.18 -5.12 11.59
CA PHE A 111 -19.43 -5.82 12.85
C PHE A 111 -19.38 -4.90 14.07
N ASN A 112 -19.18 -3.58 13.90
CA ASN A 112 -19.18 -2.55 14.94
C ASN A 112 -18.24 -2.86 16.12
N MET A 113 -17.13 -3.56 15.86
CA MET A 113 -16.16 -3.89 16.89
C MET A 113 -15.22 -2.73 17.18
N SER A 114 -14.96 -2.46 18.44
CA SER A 114 -13.97 -1.45 18.85
C SER A 114 -12.53 -1.90 18.56
N PHE A 115 -11.63 -0.94 18.34
CA PHE A 115 -10.19 -1.25 18.17
C PHE A 115 -9.60 -2.00 19.39
N SER A 116 -10.10 -1.75 20.59
CA SER A 116 -9.65 -2.44 21.81
C SER A 116 -10.09 -3.90 21.82
N GLU A 117 -11.32 -4.18 21.42
CA GLU A 117 -11.87 -5.53 21.32
C GLU A 117 -11.15 -6.34 20.22
N ILE A 118 -10.96 -5.76 19.04
CA ILE A 118 -10.22 -6.40 17.94
C ILE A 118 -8.78 -6.70 18.39
N ALA A 119 -8.11 -5.73 19.04
CA ALA A 119 -6.76 -5.90 19.55
C ALA A 119 -6.66 -7.05 20.55
N PHE A 120 -7.60 -7.11 21.51
CA PHE A 120 -7.68 -8.19 22.48
C PHE A 120 -7.88 -9.55 21.80
N LYS A 121 -8.87 -9.68 20.91
CA LYS A 121 -9.15 -10.94 20.21
C LYS A 121 -8.03 -11.37 19.26
N LEU A 122 -7.28 -10.43 18.66
CA LEU A 122 -6.12 -10.72 17.80
C LEU A 122 -4.80 -10.91 18.58
N GLU A 123 -4.77 -10.68 19.89
CA GLU A 123 -3.54 -10.67 20.71
C GLU A 123 -2.49 -9.70 20.15
N LYS A 124 -2.94 -8.51 19.76
CA LYS A 124 -2.13 -7.41 19.21
C LYS A 124 -2.33 -6.13 20.01
N SER A 125 -1.44 -5.15 19.82
CA SER A 125 -1.63 -3.83 20.41
C SER A 125 -2.75 -3.05 19.70
N LYS A 126 -3.43 -2.17 20.43
CA LYS A 126 -4.42 -1.24 19.86
C LYS A 126 -3.83 -0.39 18.72
N SER A 127 -2.56 0.03 18.87
CA SER A 127 -1.83 0.77 17.83
C SER A 127 -1.63 -0.05 16.56
N TRP A 128 -1.44 -1.38 16.69
CA TRP A 128 -1.32 -2.28 15.55
C TRP A 128 -2.63 -2.34 14.73
N VAL A 129 -3.77 -2.37 15.40
CA VAL A 129 -5.10 -2.33 14.77
C VAL A 129 -5.36 -0.97 14.12
N ALA A 130 -5.16 0.12 14.87
CA ALA A 130 -5.36 1.49 14.39
C ALA A 130 -4.51 1.82 13.15
N MET A 131 -3.25 1.35 13.12
CA MET A 131 -2.37 1.55 11.98
C MET A 131 -2.92 0.88 10.72
N ARG A 132 -3.53 -0.31 10.83
CA ARG A 132 -4.10 -1.03 9.69
C ARG A 132 -5.42 -0.43 9.20
N ALA A 133 -6.32 -0.11 10.12
CA ALA A 133 -7.56 0.62 9.78
C ALA A 133 -7.22 1.91 9.04
N GLY A 134 -6.34 2.76 9.56
CA GLY A 134 -5.95 4.01 8.91
C GLY A 134 -5.17 3.88 7.60
N VAL A 135 -4.82 2.68 7.15
CA VAL A 135 -4.26 2.48 5.79
C VAL A 135 -5.36 2.56 4.74
N ILE A 136 -6.51 1.97 5.01
CA ILE A 136 -7.65 1.95 4.08
C ILE A 136 -8.20 3.37 3.88
N ASP A 137 -8.33 4.14 4.95
CA ASP A 137 -8.83 5.53 4.92
C ASP A 137 -7.96 6.46 4.05
N GLN A 138 -6.69 6.14 3.88
CA GLN A 138 -5.75 6.91 3.04
C GLN A 138 -5.81 6.55 1.55
N MET A 139 -6.57 5.51 1.19
CA MET A 139 -6.75 5.10 -0.19
C MET A 139 -8.07 5.61 -0.75
N SER A 140 -8.02 6.17 -1.96
CA SER A 140 -9.25 6.29 -2.74
C SER A 140 -9.76 4.92 -3.17
N GLU A 141 -11.04 4.83 -3.47
CA GLU A 141 -11.65 3.59 -3.97
C GLU A 141 -10.96 3.09 -5.24
N PHE A 142 -10.66 3.99 -6.17
CA PHE A 142 -9.95 3.68 -7.40
C PHE A 142 -8.57 3.02 -7.14
N VAL A 143 -7.74 3.61 -6.28
CA VAL A 143 -6.40 3.06 -5.96
C VAL A 143 -6.53 1.70 -5.29
N ARG A 144 -7.50 1.55 -4.39
CA ARG A 144 -7.80 0.29 -3.72
C ARG A 144 -8.14 -0.81 -4.73
N GLU A 145 -9.03 -0.53 -5.68
CA GLU A 145 -9.39 -1.48 -6.74
C GLU A 145 -8.18 -1.88 -7.59
N GLN A 146 -7.35 -0.92 -8.03
CA GLN A 146 -6.17 -1.23 -8.82
C GLN A 146 -5.20 -2.16 -8.09
N ILE A 147 -5.02 -1.95 -6.78
CA ILE A 147 -4.16 -2.79 -5.95
C ILE A 147 -4.74 -4.21 -5.80
N PHE A 148 -6.01 -4.32 -5.42
CA PHE A 148 -6.63 -5.63 -5.17
C PHE A 148 -6.82 -6.44 -6.46
N ASN A 149 -7.01 -5.79 -7.59
CA ASN A 149 -7.03 -6.45 -8.91
C ASN A 149 -5.63 -6.86 -9.42
N GLY A 150 -4.55 -6.46 -8.73
CA GLY A 150 -3.18 -6.81 -9.09
C GLY A 150 -2.58 -5.93 -10.19
N ASN A 151 -3.24 -4.83 -10.55
CA ASN A 151 -2.78 -3.87 -11.56
C ASN A 151 -1.74 -2.90 -11.00
N PHE A 152 -1.73 -2.68 -9.69
CA PHE A 152 -0.79 -1.80 -9.01
C PHE A 152 -0.18 -2.49 -7.77
N PRO A 153 1.16 -2.43 -7.57
CA PRO A 153 1.79 -3.12 -6.44
C PRO A 153 1.40 -2.50 -5.10
N ALA A 154 0.89 -3.31 -4.17
CA ALA A 154 0.58 -2.90 -2.80
C ALA A 154 1.77 -2.24 -2.09
N TYR A 155 2.99 -2.74 -2.34
CA TYR A 155 4.23 -2.21 -1.79
C TYR A 155 4.47 -0.75 -2.21
N SER A 156 4.25 -0.43 -3.48
CA SER A 156 4.43 0.94 -4.00
C SER A 156 3.47 1.93 -3.34
N PHE A 157 2.23 1.52 -3.05
CA PHE A 157 1.33 2.38 -2.27
C PHE A 157 1.85 2.58 -0.84
N LEU A 158 2.14 1.50 -0.11
CA LEU A 158 2.49 1.54 1.31
C LEU A 158 3.78 2.33 1.59
N TYR A 159 4.80 2.18 0.75
CA TYR A 159 6.14 2.69 1.03
C TYR A 159 6.55 3.88 0.15
N THR A 160 5.91 4.06 -1.01
CA THR A 160 6.18 5.21 -1.88
C THR A 160 5.06 6.24 -1.81
N LEU A 161 3.85 5.94 -2.30
CA LEU A 161 2.80 6.95 -2.44
C LEU A 161 2.30 7.48 -1.09
N ARG A 162 2.15 6.61 -0.11
CA ARG A 162 1.72 6.99 1.25
C ARG A 162 2.67 8.00 1.90
N SER A 163 3.95 7.98 1.57
CA SER A 163 4.91 8.97 2.06
C SER A 163 4.62 10.36 1.49
N PHE A 164 4.25 10.47 0.22
CA PHE A 164 3.87 11.73 -0.41
C PHE A 164 2.57 12.29 0.17
N ILE A 165 1.56 11.45 0.41
CA ILE A 165 0.31 11.87 1.08
C ILE A 165 0.61 12.46 2.46
N ARG A 166 1.44 11.80 3.27
CA ARG A 166 1.72 12.19 4.65
C ARG A 166 2.68 13.37 4.79
N MET A 167 3.68 13.46 3.92
CA MET A 167 4.77 14.42 4.07
C MET A 167 4.58 15.66 3.22
N ASN A 168 3.99 15.53 2.03
CA ASN A 168 3.87 16.62 1.07
C ASN A 168 2.43 17.09 0.87
N GLY A 169 1.46 16.47 1.58
CA GLY A 169 0.05 16.83 1.45
C GLY A 169 -0.55 16.62 0.06
N ILE A 170 0.04 15.71 -0.70
CA ILE A 170 -0.47 15.37 -2.03
C ILE A 170 -1.90 14.83 -1.88
N LYS A 171 -2.82 15.38 -2.66
CA LYS A 171 -4.24 15.03 -2.61
C LYS A 171 -4.49 13.67 -3.27
N ASN A 172 -5.56 13.00 -2.85
CA ASN A 172 -5.95 11.72 -3.45
C ASN A 172 -6.22 11.80 -4.96
N VAL A 173 -6.61 12.98 -5.47
CA VAL A 173 -6.81 13.20 -6.91
C VAL A 173 -5.48 13.04 -7.66
N ASP A 174 -4.41 13.66 -7.18
CA ASP A 174 -3.08 13.58 -7.80
C ASP A 174 -2.52 12.15 -7.76
N ILE A 175 -2.77 11.45 -6.65
CA ILE A 175 -2.41 10.02 -6.50
C ILE A 175 -3.19 9.17 -7.50
N ASN A 176 -4.49 9.43 -7.67
CA ASN A 176 -5.32 8.70 -8.64
C ASN A 176 -4.81 8.90 -10.07
N ASP A 177 -4.47 10.13 -10.44
CA ASP A 177 -3.97 10.44 -11.77
C ASP A 177 -2.63 9.77 -12.03
N PHE A 178 -1.73 9.75 -11.05
CA PHE A 178 -0.50 8.99 -11.15
C PHE A 178 -0.76 7.48 -11.31
N VAL A 179 -1.63 6.91 -10.46
CA VAL A 179 -1.95 5.47 -10.53
C VAL A 179 -2.61 5.10 -11.85
N LYS A 180 -3.50 5.94 -12.43
CA LYS A 180 -4.07 5.73 -13.77
C LYS A 180 -3.00 5.59 -14.84
N ILE A 181 -1.94 6.40 -14.74
CA ILE A 181 -0.85 6.39 -15.72
C ILE A 181 -0.03 5.10 -15.63
N VAL A 182 0.26 4.59 -14.43
CA VAL A 182 1.24 3.50 -14.22
C VAL A 182 0.62 2.12 -13.99
N ALA A 183 -0.67 2.04 -13.61
CA ALA A 183 -1.34 0.78 -13.33
C ALA A 183 -1.45 -0.09 -14.61
N GLY A 184 -1.26 -1.40 -14.44
CA GLY A 184 -1.36 -2.37 -15.53
C GLY A 184 -0.21 -2.35 -16.56
N LYS A 185 0.78 -1.47 -16.41
CA LYS A 185 1.92 -1.33 -17.33
C LYS A 185 3.08 -2.31 -17.06
N GLY A 186 2.95 -3.21 -16.10
CA GLY A 186 3.98 -4.21 -15.78
C GLY A 186 5.27 -3.63 -15.19
N LEU A 187 5.24 -2.41 -14.66
CA LEU A 187 6.39 -1.72 -14.10
C LEU A 187 6.87 -2.39 -12.80
N SER A 188 8.18 -2.39 -12.58
CA SER A 188 8.74 -2.85 -11.31
C SER A 188 8.47 -1.84 -10.18
N ILE A 189 8.54 -2.30 -8.92
CA ILE A 189 8.41 -1.43 -7.73
C ILE A 189 9.42 -0.27 -7.78
N ARG A 190 10.66 -0.53 -8.26
CA ARG A 190 11.72 0.48 -8.39
C ARG A 190 11.40 1.51 -9.47
N ASP A 191 10.81 1.07 -10.57
CA ASP A 191 10.39 1.95 -11.66
C ASP A 191 9.27 2.88 -11.22
N ILE A 192 8.28 2.34 -10.48
CA ILE A 192 7.18 3.13 -9.90
C ILE A 192 7.72 4.15 -8.88
N ASP A 193 8.67 3.76 -8.03
CA ASP A 193 9.29 4.68 -7.05
C ASP A 193 10.02 5.83 -7.76
N LEU A 194 10.77 5.54 -8.83
CA LEU A 194 11.48 6.54 -9.62
C LEU A 194 10.50 7.51 -10.29
N LEU A 195 9.46 6.99 -10.95
CA LEU A 195 8.42 7.78 -11.60
C LEU A 195 7.63 8.65 -10.58
N ALA A 196 7.28 8.09 -9.41
CA ALA A 196 6.58 8.82 -8.38
C ALA A 196 7.41 9.98 -7.81
N LYS A 197 8.70 9.73 -7.58
CA LYS A 197 9.63 10.78 -7.12
C LYS A 197 9.75 11.92 -8.12
N SER A 198 9.87 11.62 -9.40
CA SER A 198 9.92 12.62 -10.45
C SER A 198 8.59 13.37 -10.59
N HIS A 199 7.47 12.64 -10.59
CA HIS A 199 6.13 13.22 -10.74
C HIS A 199 5.74 14.16 -9.59
N PHE A 200 5.98 13.77 -8.33
CA PHE A 200 5.54 14.53 -7.15
C PHE A 200 6.56 15.55 -6.63
N ARG A 201 7.77 15.59 -7.17
CA ARG A 201 8.80 16.58 -6.79
C ARG A 201 8.80 17.86 -7.60
N GLY A 202 7.91 18.00 -8.56
CA GLY A 202 7.65 19.28 -9.21
C GLY A 202 8.17 19.44 -10.63
N ASP A 203 8.46 18.35 -11.32
CA ASP A 203 8.71 18.40 -12.76
C ASP A 203 7.36 18.53 -13.49
N VAL A 204 6.86 19.79 -13.60
CA VAL A 204 5.57 20.11 -14.24
C VAL A 204 5.50 19.55 -15.66
N ASN A 205 6.63 19.52 -16.38
CA ASN A 205 6.75 18.94 -17.70
C ASN A 205 6.56 17.41 -17.73
N LEU A 206 6.88 16.73 -16.64
CA LEU A 206 6.76 15.26 -16.59
C LEU A 206 5.32 14.79 -16.50
N SER A 207 4.47 15.53 -15.81
CA SER A 207 3.03 15.24 -15.69
C SER A 207 2.33 15.26 -17.06
N GLU A 208 2.66 16.23 -17.92
CA GLU A 208 2.13 16.33 -19.29
C GLU A 208 2.77 15.29 -20.22
N LYS A 209 4.06 15.07 -20.11
CA LYS A 209 4.80 14.06 -20.88
C LYS A 209 4.39 12.63 -20.54
N LEU A 210 4.09 12.32 -19.27
CA LEU A 210 3.54 11.03 -18.86
C LEU A 210 2.11 10.80 -19.40
N LYS A 211 1.34 11.86 -19.61
CA LYS A 211 0.01 11.78 -20.24
C LYS A 211 0.09 11.55 -21.75
N SER A 212 1.16 11.99 -22.42
CA SER A 212 1.29 11.98 -23.88
C SER A 212 1.84 10.69 -24.50
N GLY A 213 2.28 9.68 -23.69
CA GLY A 213 2.35 8.39 -24.33
C GLY A 213 3.38 7.36 -23.92
N ASP A 214 4.66 7.57 -23.81
CA ASP A 214 5.60 6.46 -23.60
C ASP A 214 6.29 6.48 -22.25
N ILE A 215 5.64 5.80 -21.28
CA ILE A 215 6.18 5.63 -19.93
C ILE A 215 7.56 4.94 -19.94
N HIS A 216 7.77 3.99 -20.84
CA HIS A 216 9.03 3.25 -20.93
C HIS A 216 10.17 4.14 -21.42
N TRP A 217 9.92 5.02 -22.38
CA TRP A 217 10.89 6.00 -22.84
C TRP A 217 11.29 6.96 -21.70
N HIS A 218 10.30 7.54 -21.00
CA HIS A 218 10.58 8.43 -19.86
C HIS A 218 11.32 7.72 -18.73
N LEU A 219 10.95 6.47 -18.44
CA LEU A 219 11.65 5.68 -17.44
C LEU A 219 13.11 5.41 -17.82
N ASN A 220 13.38 5.16 -19.11
CA ASN A 220 14.73 4.95 -19.59
C ASN A 220 15.57 6.23 -19.48
N ASN A 221 15.00 7.38 -19.85
CA ASN A 221 15.68 8.67 -19.68
C ASN A 221 16.01 8.95 -18.21
N LEU A 222 15.05 8.78 -17.30
CA LEU A 222 15.30 8.93 -15.85
C LEU A 222 16.38 7.97 -15.31
N LYS A 223 16.44 6.76 -15.87
CA LYS A 223 17.51 5.79 -15.51
C LYS A 223 18.87 6.19 -16.06
N GLU A 224 18.91 6.73 -17.26
CA GLU A 224 20.15 7.22 -17.89
C GLU A 224 20.69 8.47 -17.18
N GLU A 225 19.82 9.45 -16.89
CA GLU A 225 20.19 10.63 -16.09
C GLU A 225 20.76 10.23 -14.72
N LYS A 226 20.11 9.26 -14.05
CA LYS A 226 20.60 8.73 -12.77
C LYS A 226 21.95 8.02 -12.92
N LYS A 227 22.16 7.24 -13.98
CA LYS A 227 23.46 6.60 -14.24
C LYS A 227 24.54 7.61 -14.52
N GLN A 228 24.27 8.62 -15.38
CA GLN A 228 25.23 9.69 -15.67
C GLN A 228 25.61 10.46 -14.41
N THR A 229 24.66 10.75 -13.52
CA THR A 229 24.93 11.36 -12.23
C THR A 229 25.77 10.44 -11.34
N ASP A 230 25.48 9.14 -11.34
CA ASP A 230 26.25 8.16 -10.57
C ASP A 230 27.68 7.95 -11.11
N ASP A 231 27.89 8.08 -12.40
CA ASP A 231 29.21 7.89 -13.02
C ASP A 231 30.06 9.16 -12.93
N ASN A 232 29.46 10.35 -13.02
CA ASN A 232 30.15 11.63 -13.07
C ASN A 232 30.39 12.28 -11.70
N CYS A 233 29.68 11.85 -10.65
CA CYS A 233 29.81 12.41 -9.31
C CYS A 233 30.74 11.57 -8.42
N ASN A 234 31.62 12.23 -7.70
CA ASN A 234 32.45 11.61 -6.66
C ASN A 234 31.62 11.29 -5.40
N THR A 235 32.20 10.55 -4.46
CA THR A 235 31.51 10.10 -3.23
C THR A 235 30.98 11.26 -2.37
N SER A 236 31.68 12.39 -2.33
CA SER A 236 31.28 13.59 -1.57
C SER A 236 30.11 14.30 -2.23
N GLU A 237 30.12 14.41 -3.56
CA GLU A 237 29.04 14.98 -4.35
C GLU A 237 27.75 14.16 -4.24
N LYS A 238 27.84 12.84 -4.34
CA LYS A 238 26.69 11.92 -4.10
C LYS A 238 26.11 12.10 -2.70
N LYS A 239 26.97 12.25 -1.69
CA LYS A 239 26.54 12.51 -0.32
C LYS A 239 25.85 13.86 -0.18
N MET A 240 26.35 14.89 -0.86
CA MET A 240 25.74 16.22 -0.88
C MET A 240 24.36 16.20 -1.57
N LEU A 241 24.24 15.58 -2.74
CA LEU A 241 22.97 15.42 -3.44
C LEU A 241 21.93 14.74 -2.56
N LYS A 242 22.31 13.65 -1.87
CA LYS A 242 21.44 12.97 -0.92
C LYS A 242 21.02 13.86 0.25
N ASN A 243 21.94 14.68 0.79
CA ASN A 243 21.62 15.62 1.86
C ASN A 243 20.65 16.70 1.39
N LEU A 244 20.80 17.22 0.17
CA LEU A 244 19.87 18.19 -0.43
C LEU A 244 18.48 17.58 -0.62
N GLU A 245 18.38 16.33 -1.09
CA GLU A 245 17.11 15.61 -1.18
C GLU A 245 16.41 15.48 0.19
N ILE A 246 17.16 15.11 1.22
CA ILE A 246 16.64 14.95 2.58
C ILE A 246 16.18 16.32 3.10
N CYS A 247 16.99 17.36 2.91
CA CYS A 247 16.69 18.71 3.34
C CYS A 247 15.41 19.24 2.68
N SER A 248 15.28 19.12 1.36
CA SER A 248 14.05 19.49 0.63
C SER A 248 12.82 18.77 1.17
N GLY A 249 12.94 17.46 1.47
CA GLY A 249 11.85 16.69 2.09
C GLY A 249 11.45 17.20 3.48
N TYR A 250 12.41 17.61 4.32
CA TYR A 250 12.13 18.20 5.63
C TYR A 250 11.51 19.59 5.55
N ILE A 251 11.99 20.44 4.65
CA ILE A 251 11.42 21.78 4.42
C ILE A 251 9.94 21.64 4.03
N ASN A 252 9.61 20.79 3.07
CA ASN A 252 8.23 20.54 2.65
C ASN A 252 7.36 20.01 3.81
N ARG A 253 7.92 19.11 4.64
CA ARG A 253 7.21 18.60 5.82
C ARG A 253 6.87 19.70 6.81
N VAL A 254 7.81 20.60 7.11
CA VAL A 254 7.61 21.72 8.03
C VAL A 254 6.57 22.69 7.48
N ILE A 255 6.66 23.05 6.19
CA ILE A 255 5.70 23.93 5.52
C ILE A 255 4.28 23.35 5.58
N TYR A 256 4.14 22.05 5.33
CA TYR A 256 2.84 21.39 5.37
C TYR A 256 2.29 21.25 6.80
N SER A 257 3.12 20.74 7.73
CA SER A 257 2.71 20.49 9.11
C SER A 257 2.49 21.79 9.89
N GLY A 258 3.19 22.86 9.56
CA GLY A 258 3.04 24.16 10.21
C GLY A 258 1.66 24.81 10.02
N LYS A 259 0.87 24.33 9.06
CA LYS A 259 -0.51 24.76 8.81
C LYS A 259 -1.55 23.93 9.56
N ASP A 260 -1.15 22.94 10.37
CA ASP A 260 -2.08 22.05 11.08
C ASP A 260 -2.78 22.81 12.22
N ALA A 261 -4.09 22.92 12.12
CA ALA A 261 -4.93 23.61 13.13
C ALA A 261 -4.91 22.96 14.54
N ARG A 262 -4.34 21.77 14.68
CA ARG A 262 -4.17 21.07 15.96
C ARG A 262 -2.96 21.59 16.76
N ILE A 263 -2.08 22.37 16.15
CA ILE A 263 -0.93 22.99 16.81
C ILE A 263 -1.39 24.23 17.58
N LYS A 264 -1.62 24.11 18.90
CA LYS A 264 -2.21 25.15 19.73
C LYS A 264 -1.53 25.34 21.11
N SER A 265 -0.63 24.41 21.51
CA SER A 265 -0.02 24.41 22.82
C SER A 265 1.04 25.53 22.95
N ASN A 266 0.98 26.32 24.02
CA ASN A 266 1.99 27.34 24.33
C ASN A 266 3.37 26.72 24.52
N ASP A 267 3.46 25.54 25.13
CA ASP A 267 4.72 24.83 25.31
C ASP A 267 5.35 24.44 23.97
N PHE A 268 4.51 24.05 23.01
CA PHE A 268 4.97 23.81 21.63
C PHE A 268 5.53 25.10 21.01
N PHE A 269 4.82 26.22 21.09
CA PHE A 269 5.28 27.48 20.49
C PHE A 269 6.55 27.99 21.13
N SER A 270 6.73 27.83 22.43
CA SER A 270 7.97 28.20 23.12
C SER A 270 9.18 27.39 22.62
N GLN A 271 9.04 26.08 22.51
CA GLN A 271 10.12 25.22 22.00
C GLN A 271 10.34 25.40 20.49
N ALA A 272 9.26 25.48 19.71
CA ALA A 272 9.32 25.70 18.27
C ALA A 272 9.95 27.06 17.93
N GLY A 273 9.70 28.10 18.74
CA GLY A 273 10.31 29.41 18.60
C GLY A 273 11.84 29.35 18.65
N ILE A 274 12.40 28.65 19.66
CA ILE A 274 13.85 28.49 19.80
C ILE A 274 14.47 27.78 18.59
N LEU A 275 13.82 26.69 18.13
CA LEU A 275 14.30 25.92 16.97
C LEU A 275 14.17 26.73 15.67
N ALA A 276 13.06 27.45 15.50
CA ALA A 276 12.80 28.30 14.34
C ALA A 276 13.83 29.45 14.27
N GLU A 277 14.10 30.12 15.38
CA GLU A 277 15.09 31.20 15.44
C GLU A 277 16.49 30.69 15.07
N GLY A 278 16.90 29.53 15.61
CA GLY A 278 18.16 28.88 15.26
C GLY A 278 18.24 28.49 13.77
N THR A 279 17.11 28.13 13.17
CA THR A 279 17.01 27.82 11.73
C THR A 279 17.08 29.08 10.88
N ILE A 280 16.31 30.11 11.22
CA ILE A 280 16.29 31.42 10.52
C ILE A 280 17.68 32.05 10.46
N LYS A 281 18.44 32.05 11.56
CA LYS A 281 19.81 32.54 11.60
C LYS A 281 20.78 31.89 10.60
N ARG A 282 20.43 30.67 10.11
CA ARG A 282 21.23 29.92 9.14
C ARG A 282 20.70 30.03 7.72
N LEU A 283 19.48 30.54 7.51
CA LEU A 283 18.83 30.56 6.21
C LEU A 283 19.61 31.36 5.16
N ASP A 284 20.15 32.53 5.51
CA ASP A 284 20.88 33.38 4.56
C ASP A 284 22.15 32.66 4.05
N ARG A 285 22.89 32.03 4.97
CA ARG A 285 24.07 31.24 4.60
C ARG A 285 23.70 30.02 3.78
N PHE A 286 22.60 29.35 4.12
CA PHE A 286 22.10 28.18 3.40
C PHE A 286 21.65 28.57 1.99
N LYS A 287 20.91 29.69 1.86
CA LYS A 287 20.47 30.25 0.58
C LYS A 287 21.66 30.52 -0.33
N LEU A 288 22.68 31.18 0.18
CA LEU A 288 23.89 31.54 -0.58
C LEU A 288 24.63 30.29 -1.10
N ILE A 289 24.66 29.20 -0.33
CA ILE A 289 25.22 27.91 -0.78
C ILE A 289 24.38 27.30 -1.90
N LEU A 290 23.05 27.35 -1.79
CA LEU A 290 22.15 26.82 -2.82
C LEU A 290 22.25 27.62 -4.13
N GLU A 291 22.28 28.94 -4.05
CA GLU A 291 22.48 29.84 -5.20
C GLU A 291 23.79 29.50 -5.91
N GLY A 292 24.88 29.30 -5.16
CA GLY A 292 26.16 28.89 -5.73
C GLY A 292 26.16 27.52 -6.42
N PHE A 293 25.16 26.64 -6.16
CA PHE A 293 24.95 25.41 -6.94
C PHE A 293 24.12 25.63 -8.20
N CYS A 294 23.25 26.66 -8.21
CA CYS A 294 22.42 27.02 -9.38
C CYS A 294 23.16 27.81 -10.43
N ASP A 295 24.19 28.57 -10.03
CA ASP A 295 24.96 29.48 -10.90
C ASP A 295 26.12 28.82 -11.66
N ARG A 296 26.27 27.50 -11.52
CA ARG A 296 27.25 26.65 -12.23
C ARG A 296 26.63 25.79 -13.28
#